data_13cfa881815178b775b411dbdb935a7f
#
_entry.id   13cfa881815178b775b411dbdb935a7f
#
_cell.length_a   1.000
_cell.length_b   1.000
_cell.length_c   1.000
_cell.angle_alpha   90.00
_cell.angle_beta   90.00
_cell.angle_gamma   90.00
#
_symmetry.space_group_name_H-M   'P 1'
#
loop_
_entity.id
_entity.type
_entity.pdbx_description
1 polymer ?
#
loop_
_entity_poly.entity_id
_entity_poly.type
_entity_poly.pdbx_seq_one_letter_code
_entity_poly.pdbx_strand_id
1 'polypeptide(L)'
;MSQPRTLSQKIWDRHVVTPGVGGAPDLLYIDLHLIHEVTSPQAFDGLRMNGRPVRRPDLTVATEDHNTPTEDQDKPIADEISATQIETLRTNTKEFGIVPFPMGHENNGIVHVMGPEQGLTQPGMTIVCGDSHTATHGAFGSIAFGIGTSEVEHVLATQTLPQ
;
A
#
# COMPACT_ATOMS: atom_id res chain seq x y z
N MET A 1 -27.94 -25.68 7.62
CA MET A 1 -27.42 -24.49 8.33
C MET A 1 -25.97 -24.37 7.95
N SER A 2 -25.54 -23.21 7.43
CA SER A 2 -24.12 -22.98 7.12
C SER A 2 -23.29 -22.98 8.41
N GLN A 3 -22.09 -23.55 8.37
CA GLN A 3 -21.19 -23.54 9.52
C GLN A 3 -20.84 -22.10 9.93
N PRO A 4 -20.70 -21.80 11.24
CA PRO A 4 -20.24 -20.49 11.71
C PRO A 4 -18.86 -20.18 11.14
N ARG A 5 -18.65 -18.93 10.74
CA ARG A 5 -17.38 -18.46 10.14
C ARG A 5 -16.89 -17.21 10.86
N THR A 6 -15.58 -17.09 11.00
CA THR A 6 -14.93 -15.87 11.52
C THR A 6 -15.07 -14.70 10.54
N LEU A 7 -14.86 -13.47 11.02
CA LEU A 7 -14.83 -12.30 10.16
C LEU A 7 -13.72 -12.43 9.09
N SER A 8 -12.53 -12.84 9.50
CA SER A 8 -11.39 -13.04 8.58
C SER A 8 -11.74 -14.04 7.47
N GLN A 9 -12.35 -15.17 7.78
CA GLN A 9 -12.78 -16.14 6.77
C GLN A 9 -13.79 -15.55 5.79
N LYS A 10 -14.69 -14.70 6.27
CA LYS A 10 -15.72 -14.06 5.42
C LYS A 10 -15.11 -13.02 4.49
N ILE A 11 -14.14 -12.26 4.99
CA ILE A 11 -13.40 -11.27 4.18
C ILE A 11 -12.57 -12.02 3.14
N TRP A 12 -11.78 -13.01 3.56
CA TRP A 12 -10.95 -13.82 2.67
C TRP A 12 -11.75 -14.34 1.47
N ASP A 13 -12.83 -15.06 1.71
CA ASP A 13 -13.63 -15.66 0.65
C ASP A 13 -14.20 -14.66 -0.36
N ARG A 14 -14.47 -13.44 0.09
CA ARG A 14 -14.98 -12.39 -0.80
C ARG A 14 -13.90 -11.81 -1.72
N HIS A 15 -12.62 -11.99 -1.34
CA HIS A 15 -11.48 -11.43 -2.05
C HIS A 15 -10.70 -12.46 -2.86
N VAL A 16 -11.01 -13.75 -2.74
CA VAL A 16 -10.40 -14.79 -3.57
C VAL A 16 -10.80 -14.58 -5.04
N VAL A 17 -9.84 -14.19 -5.87
CA VAL A 17 -9.97 -14.09 -7.34
C VAL A 17 -9.77 -15.44 -7.96
N THR A 18 -8.76 -16.17 -7.48
CA THR A 18 -8.45 -17.53 -7.94
C THR A 18 -8.06 -18.37 -6.74
N PRO A 19 -8.78 -19.45 -6.45
CA PRO A 19 -8.40 -20.33 -5.35
C PRO A 19 -7.12 -21.09 -5.68
N GLY A 20 -6.27 -21.26 -4.69
CA GLY A 20 -5.06 -22.10 -4.80
C GLY A 20 -5.41 -23.57 -4.98
N VAL A 21 -4.59 -24.27 -5.74
CA VAL A 21 -4.74 -25.71 -6.01
C VAL A 21 -3.45 -26.43 -5.68
N GLY A 22 -3.56 -27.57 -5.02
CA GLY A 22 -2.40 -28.41 -4.76
C GLY A 22 -1.37 -27.82 -3.79
N GLY A 23 -1.80 -26.95 -2.86
CA GLY A 23 -0.93 -26.27 -1.92
C GLY A 23 -0.39 -24.91 -2.41
N ALA A 24 -0.81 -24.47 -3.59
CA ALA A 24 -0.55 -23.10 -4.03
C ALA A 24 -1.39 -22.11 -3.23
N PRO A 25 -0.92 -20.85 -3.05
CA PRO A 25 -1.69 -19.80 -2.36
C PRO A 25 -2.94 -19.40 -3.15
N ASP A 26 -3.95 -18.90 -2.43
CA ASP A 26 -5.06 -18.19 -3.06
C ASP A 26 -4.57 -16.86 -3.66
N LEU A 27 -5.15 -16.42 -4.75
CA LEU A 27 -4.93 -15.09 -5.28
C LEU A 27 -6.03 -14.16 -4.76
N LEU A 28 -5.65 -13.21 -3.91
CA LEU A 28 -6.59 -12.26 -3.29
C LEU A 28 -6.62 -10.94 -4.06
N TYR A 29 -7.80 -10.37 -4.25
CA TYR A 29 -7.96 -8.98 -4.66
C TYR A 29 -7.61 -8.04 -3.50
N ILE A 30 -6.99 -6.91 -3.79
CA ILE A 30 -6.58 -5.90 -2.80
C ILE A 30 -7.42 -4.64 -2.99
N ASP A 31 -8.16 -4.25 -1.93
CA ASP A 31 -9.04 -3.06 -1.96
C ASP A 31 -8.27 -1.76 -1.79
N LEU A 32 -7.16 -1.78 -1.02
CA LEU A 32 -6.35 -0.59 -0.76
C LEU A 32 -4.86 -0.95 -0.72
N HIS A 33 -4.08 -0.25 -1.52
CA HIS A 33 -2.62 -0.33 -1.51
C HIS A 33 -2.05 0.99 -0.98
N LEU A 34 -1.48 0.96 0.21
CA LEU A 34 -0.76 2.09 0.80
C LEU A 34 0.73 1.97 0.44
N ILE A 35 1.32 3.06 0.00
CA ILE A 35 2.75 3.10 -0.35
C ILE A 35 3.44 4.31 0.27
N HIS A 36 4.74 4.18 0.49
CA HIS A 36 5.61 5.24 0.97
C HIS A 36 6.97 5.21 0.27
N GLU A 37 7.85 6.15 0.58
CA GLU A 37 9.09 6.40 -0.15
C GLU A 37 10.17 5.31 0.01
N VAL A 38 10.09 4.47 1.06
CA VAL A 38 11.18 3.52 1.35
C VAL A 38 11.11 2.25 0.50
N THR A 39 9.92 1.65 0.35
CA THR A 39 9.74 0.33 -0.27
C THR A 39 9.19 0.38 -1.69
N SER A 40 8.80 1.55 -2.18
CA SER A 40 8.19 1.70 -3.49
C SER A 40 9.14 1.98 -4.67
N PRO A 41 10.34 2.57 -4.53
CA PRO A 41 11.17 2.96 -5.67
C PRO A 41 11.46 1.82 -6.63
N GLN A 42 12.00 0.70 -6.14
CA GLN A 42 12.33 -0.46 -6.99
C GLN A 42 11.09 -1.11 -7.61
N ALA A 43 9.94 -1.05 -6.94
CA ALA A 43 8.69 -1.57 -7.49
C ALA A 43 8.27 -0.78 -8.75
N PHE A 44 8.39 0.54 -8.73
CA PHE A 44 8.12 1.37 -9.90
C PHE A 44 9.15 1.17 -11.03
N ASP A 45 10.43 0.96 -10.68
CA ASP A 45 11.45 0.59 -11.67
C ASP A 45 11.12 -0.73 -12.35
N GLY A 46 10.67 -1.72 -11.60
CA GLY A 46 10.17 -2.99 -12.14
C GLY A 46 9.01 -2.81 -13.12
N LEU A 47 8.03 -1.95 -12.78
CA LEU A 47 6.92 -1.61 -13.69
C LEU A 47 7.43 -1.01 -14.99
N ARG A 48 8.35 -0.03 -14.94
CA ARG A 48 8.95 0.60 -16.14
C ARG A 48 9.68 -0.41 -17.00
N MET A 49 10.55 -1.23 -16.40
CA MET A 49 11.31 -2.25 -17.13
C MET A 49 10.41 -3.25 -17.86
N ASN A 50 9.25 -3.56 -17.29
CA ASN A 50 8.28 -4.48 -17.85
C ASN A 50 7.19 -3.81 -18.70
N GLY A 51 7.23 -2.48 -18.86
CA GLY A 51 6.23 -1.72 -19.61
C GLY A 51 4.82 -1.83 -19.04
N ARG A 52 4.68 -1.96 -17.72
CA ARG A 52 3.40 -2.16 -17.03
C ARG A 52 2.90 -0.87 -16.38
N PRO A 53 1.63 -0.50 -16.56
CA PRO A 53 1.00 0.57 -15.79
C PRO A 53 0.64 0.09 -14.39
N VAL A 54 0.35 1.02 -13.49
CA VAL A 54 -0.37 0.72 -12.25
C VAL A 54 -1.81 0.34 -12.59
N ARG A 55 -2.25 -0.80 -12.09
CA ARG A 55 -3.56 -1.38 -12.43
C ARG A 55 -4.74 -0.55 -11.91
N ARG A 56 -4.64 -0.09 -10.66
CA ARG A 56 -5.69 0.66 -9.97
C ARG A 56 -5.08 1.84 -9.20
N PRO A 57 -4.65 2.89 -9.90
CA PRO A 57 -4.11 4.08 -9.24
C PRO A 57 -5.13 4.74 -8.29
N ASP A 58 -6.43 4.57 -8.55
CA ASP A 58 -7.53 5.02 -7.71
C ASP A 58 -7.67 4.26 -6.38
N LEU A 59 -7.08 3.08 -6.25
CA LEU A 59 -7.01 2.27 -5.02
C LEU A 59 -5.61 2.25 -4.40
N THR A 60 -4.71 3.08 -4.90
CA THR A 60 -3.35 3.24 -4.39
C THR A 60 -3.17 4.65 -3.85
N VAL A 61 -2.69 4.76 -2.62
CA VAL A 61 -2.46 6.04 -1.96
C VAL A 61 -1.04 6.08 -1.42
N ALA A 62 -0.34 7.19 -1.69
CA ALA A 62 1.03 7.41 -1.26
C ALA A 62 1.09 8.45 -0.14
N THR A 63 1.94 8.22 0.85
CA THR A 63 2.28 9.21 1.87
C THR A 63 3.79 9.30 2.05
N GLU A 64 4.27 10.48 2.42
CA GLU A 64 5.67 10.70 2.82
C GLU A 64 5.71 10.64 4.34
N ASP A 65 6.35 9.62 4.94
CA ASP A 65 6.30 9.44 6.39
C ASP A 65 7.58 8.89 7.02
N HIS A 66 8.38 8.10 6.33
CA HIS A 66 9.57 7.46 6.91
C HIS A 66 10.81 8.34 6.89
N ASN A 67 10.99 9.12 5.84
CA ASN A 67 12.18 9.97 5.62
C ASN A 67 11.85 11.47 5.73
N THR A 68 10.77 11.81 6.40
CA THR A 68 10.38 13.20 6.64
C THR A 68 10.95 13.70 7.97
N PRO A 69 11.46 14.95 8.03
CA PRO A 69 11.85 15.55 9.29
C PRO A 69 10.64 15.78 10.18
N THR A 70 10.83 15.71 11.50
CA THR A 70 9.79 15.99 12.50
C THR A 70 9.69 17.48 12.84
N GLU A 71 10.72 18.26 12.52
CA GLU A 71 10.80 19.70 12.70
C GLU A 71 11.14 20.37 11.38
N ASP A 72 10.81 21.66 11.25
CA ASP A 72 11.18 22.48 10.08
C ASP A 72 10.75 21.87 8.73
N GLN A 73 9.55 21.30 8.66
CA GLN A 73 9.02 20.60 7.47
C GLN A 73 8.81 21.53 6.26
N ASP A 74 8.89 22.83 6.46
CA ASP A 74 8.89 23.87 5.43
C ASP A 74 10.26 24.11 4.79
N LYS A 75 11.33 23.48 5.34
CA LYS A 75 12.70 23.56 4.83
C LYS A 75 13.07 22.35 3.98
N PRO A 76 14.07 22.48 3.11
CA PRO A 76 14.62 21.35 2.38
C PRO A 76 15.13 20.26 3.34
N ILE A 77 14.88 18.99 3.01
CA ILE A 77 15.39 17.84 3.77
C ILE A 77 16.92 17.83 3.68
N ALA A 78 17.58 17.90 4.83
CA ALA A 78 19.04 18.03 4.90
C ALA A 78 19.79 16.73 4.54
N ASP A 79 19.20 15.57 4.84
CA ASP A 79 19.77 14.29 4.45
C ASP A 79 19.49 14.01 2.97
N GLU A 80 20.57 13.88 2.18
CA GLU A 80 20.45 13.71 0.71
C GLU A 80 19.78 12.41 0.30
N ILE A 81 19.92 11.33 1.09
CA ILE A 81 19.31 10.04 0.79
C ILE A 81 17.81 10.14 1.02
N SER A 82 17.40 10.68 2.15
CA SER A 82 16.00 10.92 2.48
C SER A 82 15.33 11.85 1.46
N ALA A 83 15.98 12.94 1.11
CA ALA A 83 15.50 13.88 0.09
C ALA A 83 15.29 13.18 -1.27
N THR A 84 16.24 12.33 -1.67
CA THR A 84 16.16 11.58 -2.94
C THR A 84 15.01 10.59 -2.93
N GLN A 85 14.78 9.88 -1.83
CA GLN A 85 13.66 8.92 -1.72
C GLN A 85 12.31 9.63 -1.78
N ILE A 86 12.15 10.74 -1.08
CA ILE A 86 10.94 11.57 -1.13
C ILE A 86 10.69 12.08 -2.56
N GLU A 87 11.69 12.64 -3.23
CA GLU A 87 11.52 13.15 -4.60
C GLU A 87 11.23 12.02 -5.61
N THR A 88 11.80 10.84 -5.37
CA THR A 88 11.52 9.65 -6.18
C THR A 88 10.05 9.23 -6.02
N LEU A 89 9.50 9.23 -4.80
CA LEU A 89 8.08 8.94 -4.57
C LEU A 89 7.19 9.96 -5.30
N ARG A 90 7.49 11.26 -5.21
CA ARG A 90 6.76 12.34 -5.91
C ARG A 90 6.77 12.15 -7.41
N THR A 91 7.92 11.83 -7.96
CA THR A 91 8.06 11.56 -9.39
C THR A 91 7.24 10.35 -9.82
N ASN A 92 7.34 9.26 -9.08
CA ASN A 92 6.62 8.02 -9.34
C ASN A 92 5.10 8.20 -9.25
N THR A 93 4.61 8.84 -8.20
CA THR A 93 3.16 9.07 -8.03
C THR A 93 2.59 9.93 -9.14
N LYS A 94 3.32 10.96 -9.56
CA LYS A 94 2.94 11.81 -10.69
C LYS A 94 2.89 11.04 -12.01
N GLU A 95 3.92 10.23 -12.28
CA GLU A 95 4.02 9.45 -13.52
C GLU A 95 2.90 8.42 -13.64
N PHE A 96 2.60 7.72 -12.54
CA PHE A 96 1.62 6.62 -12.53
C PHE A 96 0.20 7.04 -12.10
N GLY A 97 -0.03 8.34 -11.86
CA GLY A 97 -1.36 8.87 -11.55
C GLY A 97 -1.90 8.46 -10.18
N ILE A 98 -1.02 8.26 -9.20
CA ILE A 98 -1.37 7.87 -7.83
C ILE A 98 -1.61 9.12 -6.99
N VAL A 99 -2.59 9.07 -6.08
CA VAL A 99 -2.88 10.16 -5.14
C VAL A 99 -1.76 10.27 -4.09
N PRO A 100 -1.01 11.40 -4.05
CA PRO A 100 0.00 11.62 -3.03
C PRO A 100 -0.55 12.43 -1.86
N PHE A 101 -0.10 12.13 -0.65
CA PHE A 101 -0.17 13.00 0.52
C PHE A 101 1.24 13.37 0.96
N PRO A 102 1.83 14.39 0.31
CA PRO A 102 3.20 14.81 0.59
C PRO A 102 3.32 15.53 1.93
N MET A 103 4.52 15.62 2.44
CA MET A 103 4.88 16.42 3.62
C MET A 103 4.31 17.84 3.51
N GLY A 104 3.63 18.30 4.56
CA GLY A 104 2.94 19.59 4.59
C GLY A 104 1.52 19.59 4.01
N HIS A 105 1.05 18.50 3.41
CA HIS A 105 -0.36 18.36 3.01
C HIS A 105 -1.23 18.06 4.24
N GLU A 106 -2.45 18.61 4.30
CA GLU A 106 -3.37 18.46 5.44
C GLU A 106 -3.70 16.99 5.78
N ASN A 107 -3.66 16.10 4.80
CA ASN A 107 -3.92 14.66 4.94
C ASN A 107 -2.64 13.83 5.05
N ASN A 108 -1.46 14.46 5.11
CA ASN A 108 -0.20 13.74 5.32
C ASN A 108 -0.10 13.21 6.75
N GLY A 109 0.54 12.07 6.90
CA GLY A 109 0.80 11.46 8.21
C GLY A 109 1.42 10.09 8.08
N ILE A 110 1.74 9.51 9.22
CA ILE A 110 2.21 8.11 9.31
C ILE A 110 1.20 7.21 8.57
N VAL A 111 1.66 6.39 7.66
CA VAL A 111 0.83 5.61 6.73
C VAL A 111 -0.30 4.84 7.42
N HIS A 112 -0.03 4.23 8.58
CA HIS A 112 -1.01 3.44 9.33
C HIS A 112 -1.91 4.29 10.26
N VAL A 113 -1.66 5.58 10.38
CA VAL A 113 -2.52 6.56 11.06
C VAL A 113 -3.37 7.28 10.03
N MET A 114 -2.75 7.78 8.97
CA MET A 114 -3.40 8.49 7.88
C MET A 114 -4.51 7.67 7.23
N GLY A 115 -4.25 6.37 6.94
CA GLY A 115 -5.25 5.49 6.33
C GLY A 115 -6.58 5.45 7.08
N PRO A 116 -6.60 5.16 8.39
CA PRO A 116 -7.82 5.24 9.21
C PRO A 116 -8.40 6.63 9.35
N GLU A 117 -7.59 7.66 9.61
CA GLU A 117 -8.06 9.04 9.83
C GLU A 117 -8.73 9.64 8.59
N GLN A 118 -8.25 9.31 7.40
CA GLN A 118 -8.86 9.73 6.14
C GLN A 118 -10.03 8.82 5.71
N GLY A 119 -10.40 7.83 6.53
CA GLY A 119 -11.48 6.90 6.20
C GLY A 119 -11.15 5.92 5.07
N LEU A 120 -9.88 5.80 4.70
CA LEU A 120 -9.43 4.86 3.65
C LEU A 120 -9.46 3.42 4.13
N THR A 121 -9.15 3.19 5.42
CA THR A 121 -9.25 1.88 6.06
C THR A 121 -10.67 1.62 6.49
N GLN A 122 -11.32 0.61 5.91
CA GLN A 122 -12.71 0.27 6.19
C GLN A 122 -12.85 -1.21 6.62
N PRO A 123 -13.86 -1.54 7.47
CA PRO A 123 -14.16 -2.92 7.80
C PRO A 123 -14.45 -3.76 6.55
N GLY A 124 -13.92 -4.96 6.50
CA GLY A 124 -14.17 -5.89 5.41
C GLY A 124 -13.25 -5.76 4.21
N MET A 125 -12.31 -4.82 4.22
CA MET A 125 -11.32 -4.62 3.16
C MET A 125 -10.10 -5.55 3.31
N THR A 126 -9.41 -5.75 2.20
CA THR A 126 -8.03 -6.24 2.12
C THR A 126 -7.09 -5.06 1.86
N ILE A 127 -6.06 -4.92 2.68
CA ILE A 127 -5.14 -3.78 2.65
C ILE A 127 -3.70 -4.28 2.62
N VAL A 128 -2.85 -3.67 1.80
CA VAL A 128 -1.43 -3.96 1.78
C VAL A 128 -0.59 -2.69 1.84
N CYS A 129 0.61 -2.82 2.40
CA CYS A 129 1.64 -1.79 2.40
C CYS A 129 3.01 -2.46 2.47
N GLY A 130 4.01 -1.86 1.89
CA GLY A 130 5.41 -2.28 2.02
C GLY A 130 6.02 -1.95 3.39
N ASP A 131 5.26 -2.17 4.48
CA ASP A 131 5.63 -1.87 5.86
C ASP A 131 5.23 -3.01 6.80
N SER A 132 6.11 -3.33 7.77
CA SER A 132 5.90 -4.44 8.71
C SER A 132 4.75 -4.23 9.70
N HIS A 133 4.28 -3.00 9.90
CA HIS A 133 3.19 -2.67 10.82
C HIS A 133 1.81 -2.65 10.16
N THR A 134 1.70 -3.04 8.89
CA THR A 134 0.44 -3.00 8.12
C THR A 134 -0.70 -3.78 8.78
N ALA A 135 -0.39 -4.88 9.48
CA ALA A 135 -1.38 -5.68 10.21
C ALA A 135 -2.22 -4.87 11.24
N THR A 136 -1.76 -3.68 11.65
CA THR A 136 -2.50 -2.80 12.56
C THR A 136 -3.87 -2.40 12.02
N HIS A 137 -4.06 -2.35 10.68
CA HIS A 137 -5.36 -2.07 10.06
C HIS A 137 -6.42 -3.13 10.40
N GLY A 138 -6.00 -4.30 10.87
CA GLY A 138 -6.90 -5.34 11.38
C GLY A 138 -7.74 -4.89 12.58
N ALA A 139 -7.27 -3.90 13.36
CA ALA A 139 -8.04 -3.29 14.44
C ALA A 139 -9.34 -2.61 13.96
N PHE A 140 -9.39 -2.23 12.68
CA PHE A 140 -10.56 -1.64 12.03
C PHE A 140 -11.43 -2.66 11.29
N GLY A 141 -11.17 -3.96 11.48
CA GLY A 141 -11.97 -5.02 10.87
C GLY A 141 -11.62 -5.33 9.40
N SER A 142 -10.44 -4.96 8.94
CA SER A 142 -9.86 -5.34 7.66
C SER A 142 -8.95 -6.57 7.78
N ILE A 143 -8.55 -7.17 6.66
CA ILE A 143 -7.39 -8.06 6.57
C ILE A 143 -6.25 -7.28 5.94
N ALA A 144 -5.12 -7.18 6.65
CA ALA A 144 -4.03 -6.34 6.19
C ALA A 144 -2.68 -7.08 6.26
N PHE A 145 -1.88 -6.94 5.21
CA PHE A 145 -0.59 -7.60 5.06
C PHE A 145 0.53 -6.59 4.84
N GLY A 146 1.62 -6.73 5.64
CA GLY A 146 2.91 -6.15 5.29
C GLY A 146 3.57 -6.99 4.19
N ILE A 147 3.98 -6.34 3.10
CA ILE A 147 4.51 -7.01 1.91
C ILE A 147 5.91 -6.51 1.55
N GLY A 148 6.69 -7.36 0.89
CA GLY A 148 8.03 -6.99 0.40
C GLY A 148 7.98 -6.18 -0.90
N THR A 149 9.10 -5.56 -1.27
CA THR A 149 9.20 -4.69 -2.47
C THR A 149 8.75 -5.39 -3.76
N SER A 150 9.08 -6.66 -3.95
CA SER A 150 8.65 -7.41 -5.13
C SER A 150 7.13 -7.64 -5.16
N GLU A 151 6.52 -7.78 -3.98
CA GLU A 151 5.07 -7.90 -3.85
C GLU A 151 4.39 -6.54 -4.05
N VAL A 152 5.04 -5.43 -3.64
CA VAL A 152 4.58 -4.07 -3.96
C VAL A 152 4.49 -3.89 -5.48
N GLU A 153 5.51 -4.29 -6.25
CA GLU A 153 5.46 -4.28 -7.73
C GLU A 153 4.30 -5.12 -8.24
N HIS A 154 4.16 -6.36 -7.73
CA HIS A 154 3.08 -7.26 -8.14
C HIS A 154 1.70 -6.64 -7.91
N VAL A 155 1.44 -6.08 -6.72
CA VAL A 155 0.15 -5.47 -6.38
C VAL A 155 -0.10 -4.21 -7.23
N LEU A 156 0.91 -3.37 -7.44
CA LEU A 156 0.79 -2.21 -8.35
C LEU A 156 0.37 -2.66 -9.76
N ALA A 157 0.98 -3.75 -10.27
CA ALA A 157 0.71 -4.24 -11.62
C ALA A 157 -0.64 -4.96 -11.77
N THR A 158 -1.15 -5.62 -10.72
CA THR A 158 -2.26 -6.57 -10.82
C THR A 158 -3.44 -6.28 -9.92
N GLN A 159 -3.25 -5.51 -8.86
CA GLN A 159 -4.20 -5.30 -7.74
C GLN A 159 -4.54 -6.60 -7.02
N THR A 160 -3.65 -7.57 -7.02
CA THR A 160 -3.82 -8.87 -6.36
C THR A 160 -2.57 -9.27 -5.59
N LEU A 161 -2.75 -10.18 -4.61
CA LEU A 161 -1.66 -10.73 -3.80
C LEU A 161 -1.86 -12.24 -3.63
N PRO A 162 -0.86 -13.10 -3.91
CA PRO A 162 -0.88 -14.51 -3.54
C PRO A 162 -0.67 -14.67 -2.03
N GLN A 163 -1.56 -15.37 -1.32
CA GLN A 163 -1.50 -15.63 0.12
C GLN A 163 -2.02 -17.03 0.48
#